data_0068ed0f681ccc56692bef2956701b1a
#
_entry.id   0068ed0f681ccc56692bef2956701b1a
#
_cell.length_a   1.000
_cell.length_b   1.000
_cell.length_c   1.000
_cell.angle_alpha   90.00
_cell.angle_beta   90.00
_cell.angle_gamma   90.00
#
_symmetry.space_group_name_H-M   'P 1'
#
loop_
_entity.id
_entity.type
_entity.pdbx_description
1 polymer ?
#
loop_
_entity_poly.entity_id
_entity_poly.type
_entity_poly.pdbx_seq_one_letter_code
_entity_poly.pdbx_strand_id
1 'polypeptide(L)'
;MRVVRTIADLRALLRPLREQGHRVGFVPTMGFLHEGHGALIRQSAARCDATVVSIFVNPTQFGPGEDLATYPRDLERDQNLCLDAGATVLFLPDVSEIYPTAFQTHIEPGRMAENLCGAFRPGHFRGVATVVAKFFSIVQPDLAFFGQKDFQQTAVIRRMARDLNLPVDVVVVPTVRDADGLAMSSRNIYLDPETRIRALGLSQGLQAAKAAFEGGERSTECLLDVARTPMASLDSLQYLELVDAQTLEPLQGQVDRTVALCVAAYLGATRLIDNVLLTPPAGAL
;
A
#
# COMPACT_ATOMS: atom_id res chain seq x y z
N MET A 1 15.42 19.44 -1.47
CA MET A 1 15.49 17.97 -1.53
C MET A 1 16.76 17.52 -2.24
N ARG A 2 17.47 16.52 -1.72
CA ARG A 2 18.64 15.90 -2.36
C ARG A 2 18.26 14.63 -3.09
N VAL A 3 18.78 14.44 -4.30
CA VAL A 3 18.56 13.22 -5.09
C VAL A 3 19.81 12.36 -5.03
N VAL A 4 19.69 11.10 -4.64
CA VAL A 4 20.78 10.11 -4.56
C VAL A 4 20.38 8.82 -5.25
N ARG A 5 21.35 8.10 -5.81
CA ARG A 5 21.12 6.89 -6.60
C ARG A 5 21.78 5.65 -6.02
N THR A 6 22.81 5.81 -5.20
CA THR A 6 23.53 4.68 -4.62
C THR A 6 23.22 4.52 -3.12
N ILE A 7 23.31 3.30 -2.62
CA ILE A 7 23.17 2.99 -1.19
C ILE A 7 24.27 3.71 -0.40
N ALA A 8 25.48 3.80 -0.96
CA ALA A 8 26.61 4.46 -0.31
C ALA A 8 26.33 5.94 -0.07
N ASP A 9 25.87 6.66 -1.11
CA ASP A 9 25.56 8.10 -1.02
C ASP A 9 24.40 8.35 -0.04
N LEU A 10 23.36 7.51 -0.08
CA LEU A 10 22.24 7.62 0.86
C LEU A 10 22.69 7.45 2.30
N ARG A 11 23.48 6.42 2.59
CA ARG A 11 24.02 6.17 3.93
C ARG A 11 24.95 7.28 4.42
N ALA A 12 25.81 7.80 3.54
CA ALA A 12 26.68 8.93 3.86
C ALA A 12 25.88 10.18 4.23
N LEU A 13 24.76 10.42 3.53
CA LEU A 13 23.85 11.54 3.79
C LEU A 13 23.09 11.39 5.12
N LEU A 14 22.62 10.17 5.45
CA LEU A 14 21.81 9.93 6.63
C LEU A 14 22.64 9.75 7.92
N ARG A 15 23.92 9.37 7.82
CA ARG A 15 24.80 9.14 8.98
C ARG A 15 24.85 10.33 9.94
N PRO A 16 25.19 11.58 9.50
CA PRO A 16 25.28 12.71 10.41
C PRO A 16 23.95 13.08 11.05
N LEU A 17 22.81 12.82 10.38
CA LEU A 17 21.49 13.05 10.96
C LEU A 17 21.25 12.10 12.14
N ARG A 18 21.60 10.82 12.00
CA ARG A 18 21.48 9.84 13.08
C ARG A 18 22.41 10.12 14.25
N GLU A 19 23.64 10.53 13.96
CA GLU A 19 24.62 10.91 14.99
C GLU A 19 24.14 12.10 15.84
N GLN A 20 23.27 12.95 15.28
CA GLN A 20 22.61 14.06 15.95
C GLN A 20 21.28 13.65 16.64
N GLY A 21 20.87 12.37 16.55
CA GLY A 21 19.62 11.88 17.13
C GLY A 21 18.36 12.26 16.34
N HIS A 22 18.50 12.66 15.09
CA HIS A 22 17.37 13.02 14.23
C HIS A 22 16.60 11.77 13.80
N ARG A 23 15.27 11.88 13.81
CA ARG A 23 14.36 10.83 13.34
C ARG A 23 14.28 10.82 11.83
N VAL A 24 14.40 9.64 11.24
CA VAL A 24 14.30 9.40 9.80
C VAL A 24 12.98 8.73 9.45
N GLY A 25 12.16 9.40 8.64
CA GLY A 25 10.96 8.83 8.03
C GLY A 25 11.23 8.28 6.64
N PHE A 26 10.54 7.22 6.27
CA PHE A 26 10.69 6.58 4.96
C PHE A 26 9.35 6.35 4.28
N VAL A 27 9.27 6.70 2.99
CA VAL A 27 8.11 6.50 2.11
C VAL A 27 8.56 5.72 0.87
N PRO A 28 8.41 4.37 0.84
CA PRO A 28 8.71 3.59 -0.35
C PRO A 28 7.61 3.75 -1.40
N THR A 29 8.01 4.03 -2.65
CA THR A 29 7.09 4.15 -3.78
C THR A 29 7.65 3.50 -5.04
N MET A 30 6.78 3.30 -6.03
CA MET A 30 7.19 2.87 -7.37
C MET A 30 7.23 4.01 -8.39
N GLY A 31 6.98 5.25 -7.98
CA GLY A 31 6.86 6.40 -8.87
C GLY A 31 5.45 6.59 -9.42
N PHE A 32 5.32 7.52 -10.38
CA PHE A 32 4.06 8.06 -10.89
C PHE A 32 3.17 8.52 -9.73
N LEU A 33 3.73 9.40 -8.93
CA LEU A 33 3.17 9.81 -7.66
C LEU A 33 1.86 10.60 -7.85
N HIS A 34 0.97 10.46 -6.89
CA HIS A 34 -0.28 11.19 -6.78
C HIS A 34 -0.48 11.70 -5.36
N GLU A 35 -1.54 12.43 -5.11
CA GLU A 35 -1.82 13.06 -3.81
C GLU A 35 -1.86 12.04 -2.63
N GLY A 36 -2.24 10.79 -2.90
CA GLY A 36 -2.11 9.72 -1.92
C GLY A 36 -0.67 9.54 -1.41
N HIS A 37 0.31 9.58 -2.33
CA HIS A 37 1.74 9.54 -1.95
C HIS A 37 2.17 10.85 -1.27
N GLY A 38 1.66 12.01 -1.75
CA GLY A 38 1.88 13.31 -1.11
C GLY A 38 1.44 13.31 0.37
N ALA A 39 0.30 12.67 0.67
CA ALA A 39 -0.18 12.53 2.05
C ALA A 39 0.78 11.69 2.93
N LEU A 40 1.38 10.60 2.38
CA LEU A 40 2.40 9.82 3.11
C LEU A 40 3.63 10.68 3.42
N ILE A 41 4.12 11.43 2.43
CA ILE A 41 5.30 12.29 2.56
C ILE A 41 5.06 13.39 3.59
N ARG A 42 3.91 14.07 3.55
CA ARG A 42 3.56 15.09 4.54
C ARG A 42 3.43 14.53 5.96
N GLN A 43 2.86 13.32 6.11
CA GLN A 43 2.81 12.64 7.41
C GLN A 43 4.21 12.30 7.93
N SER A 44 5.13 11.94 7.06
CA SER A 44 6.53 11.72 7.40
C SER A 44 7.21 13.03 7.80
N ALA A 45 7.08 14.08 6.99
CA ALA A 45 7.69 15.39 7.25
C ALA A 45 7.18 16.05 8.54
N ALA A 46 5.93 15.78 8.93
CA ALA A 46 5.35 16.28 10.18
C ALA A 46 5.84 15.53 11.44
N ARG A 47 6.44 14.34 11.28
CA ARG A 47 6.77 13.45 12.42
C ARG A 47 8.25 13.10 12.50
N CYS A 48 9.04 13.43 11.48
CA CYS A 48 10.47 13.10 11.38
C CYS A 48 11.26 14.32 10.94
N ASP A 49 12.53 14.37 11.34
CA ASP A 49 13.46 15.47 10.99
C ASP A 49 13.97 15.35 9.55
N ALA A 50 13.99 14.13 9.03
CA ALA A 50 14.32 13.86 7.64
C ALA A 50 13.32 12.85 7.02
N THR A 51 12.83 13.16 5.82
CA THR A 51 11.94 12.29 5.05
C THR A 51 12.64 11.79 3.80
N VAL A 52 12.86 10.49 3.74
CA VAL A 52 13.40 9.79 2.56
C VAL A 52 12.24 9.20 1.76
N VAL A 53 12.16 9.55 0.49
CA VAL A 53 11.23 8.91 -0.47
C VAL A 53 12.05 8.06 -1.42
N SER A 54 11.68 6.81 -1.65
CA SER A 54 12.26 6.04 -2.75
C SER A 54 11.29 5.97 -3.93
N ILE A 55 11.85 6.05 -5.14
CA ILE A 55 11.14 5.69 -6.38
C ILE A 55 11.88 4.50 -6.99
N PHE A 56 11.26 3.33 -6.90
CA PHE A 56 11.84 2.08 -7.40
C PHE A 56 10.74 1.13 -7.87
N VAL A 57 10.65 0.94 -9.19
CA VAL A 57 9.76 -0.08 -9.76
C VAL A 57 10.38 -1.44 -9.52
N ASN A 58 9.89 -2.15 -8.50
CA ASN A 58 10.46 -3.43 -8.08
C ASN A 58 10.08 -4.56 -9.04
N PRO A 59 11.01 -5.11 -9.84
CA PRO A 59 10.67 -6.14 -10.81
C PRO A 59 10.20 -7.46 -10.17
N THR A 60 10.64 -7.75 -8.95
CA THR A 60 10.38 -9.05 -8.30
C THR A 60 8.95 -9.20 -7.75
N GLN A 61 8.17 -8.12 -7.70
CA GLN A 61 6.78 -8.15 -7.26
C GLN A 61 5.75 -8.22 -8.40
N PHE A 62 6.21 -8.24 -9.66
CA PHE A 62 5.36 -8.37 -10.83
C PHE A 62 5.41 -9.80 -11.35
N GLY A 63 4.23 -10.37 -11.54
CA GLY A 63 4.06 -11.68 -12.19
C GLY A 63 4.13 -11.61 -13.72
N PRO A 64 4.20 -12.76 -14.38
CA PRO A 64 4.09 -12.82 -15.84
C PRO A 64 2.79 -12.17 -16.32
N GLY A 65 2.89 -11.26 -17.29
CA GLY A 65 1.72 -10.56 -17.85
C GLY A 65 1.20 -9.37 -17.06
N GLU A 66 1.83 -9.00 -15.93
CA GLU A 66 1.52 -7.77 -15.23
C GLU A 66 2.20 -6.55 -15.87
N ASP A 67 1.80 -5.36 -15.46
CA ASP A 67 2.12 -4.06 -16.08
C ASP A 67 3.54 -3.52 -15.81
N LEU A 68 4.53 -4.39 -15.52
CA LEU A 68 5.92 -3.97 -15.25
C LEU A 68 6.52 -3.10 -16.37
N ALA A 69 6.36 -3.54 -17.63
CA ALA A 69 6.93 -2.84 -18.78
C ALA A 69 6.22 -1.50 -19.06
N THR A 70 4.92 -1.45 -18.84
CA THR A 70 4.05 -0.30 -19.10
C THR A 70 3.77 0.53 -17.86
N TYR A 71 4.34 0.17 -16.69
CA TYR A 71 4.13 0.90 -15.45
C TYR A 71 4.51 2.37 -15.66
N PRO A 72 3.60 3.33 -15.36
CA PRO A 72 3.80 4.72 -15.72
C PRO A 72 4.99 5.34 -14.98
N ARG A 73 5.70 6.25 -15.65
CA ARG A 73 6.86 6.96 -15.08
C ARG A 73 6.82 8.42 -15.52
N ASP A 74 6.98 9.31 -14.55
CA ASP A 74 7.13 10.75 -14.77
C ASP A 74 8.00 11.31 -13.65
N LEU A 75 9.31 11.22 -13.83
CA LEU A 75 10.27 11.58 -12.79
C LEU A 75 10.23 13.06 -12.42
N GLU A 76 10.01 13.94 -13.38
CA GLU A 76 9.96 15.39 -13.12
C GLU A 76 8.76 15.75 -12.24
N ARG A 77 7.57 15.24 -12.59
CA ARG A 77 6.36 15.38 -11.80
C ARG A 77 6.52 14.79 -10.39
N ASP A 78 7.13 13.60 -10.30
CA ASP A 78 7.38 12.92 -9.04
C ASP A 78 8.32 13.72 -8.13
N GLN A 79 9.39 14.31 -8.69
CA GLN A 79 10.32 15.15 -7.95
C GLN A 79 9.65 16.42 -7.41
N ASN A 80 8.80 17.06 -8.22
CA ASN A 80 8.07 18.24 -7.81
C ASN A 80 7.11 17.92 -6.66
N LEU A 81 6.32 16.83 -6.78
CA LEU A 81 5.43 16.39 -5.71
C LEU A 81 6.19 16.04 -4.42
N CYS A 82 7.33 15.34 -4.53
CA CYS A 82 8.17 15.04 -3.37
C CYS A 82 8.67 16.31 -2.67
N LEU A 83 9.13 17.30 -3.45
CA LEU A 83 9.63 18.58 -2.91
C LEU A 83 8.50 19.34 -2.21
N ASP A 84 7.35 19.48 -2.85
CA ASP A 84 6.18 20.22 -2.34
C ASP A 84 5.59 19.56 -1.09
N ALA A 85 5.66 18.23 -1.01
CA ALA A 85 5.19 17.47 0.15
C ALA A 85 6.19 17.42 1.33
N GLY A 86 7.43 17.97 1.16
CA GLY A 86 8.41 18.09 2.23
C GLY A 86 9.44 16.97 2.31
N ALA A 87 9.66 16.20 1.24
CA ALA A 87 10.75 15.23 1.18
C ALA A 87 12.12 15.93 1.27
N THR A 88 13.01 15.41 2.10
CA THR A 88 14.39 15.92 2.23
C THR A 88 15.35 15.17 1.31
N VAL A 89 15.10 13.88 1.08
CA VAL A 89 15.92 13.01 0.23
C VAL A 89 15.03 12.21 -0.71
N LEU A 90 15.40 12.17 -1.98
CA LEU A 90 14.82 11.29 -2.99
C LEU A 90 15.86 10.24 -3.38
N PHE A 91 15.54 8.97 -3.11
CA PHE A 91 16.38 7.83 -3.46
C PHE A 91 15.88 7.16 -4.74
N LEU A 92 16.69 7.19 -5.79
CA LEU A 92 16.38 6.67 -7.13
C LEU A 92 17.35 5.57 -7.53
N PRO A 93 17.35 4.40 -6.87
CA PRO A 93 18.31 3.35 -7.19
C PRO A 93 17.97 2.66 -8.52
N ASP A 94 19.01 2.22 -9.23
CA ASP A 94 18.85 1.28 -10.33
C ASP A 94 18.55 -0.14 -9.80
N VAL A 95 18.02 -1.01 -10.67
CA VAL A 95 17.70 -2.40 -10.30
C VAL A 95 18.95 -3.14 -9.81
N SER A 96 20.10 -2.94 -10.46
CA SER A 96 21.38 -3.55 -10.10
C SER A 96 21.91 -3.10 -8.72
N GLU A 97 21.54 -1.91 -8.26
CA GLU A 97 21.89 -1.41 -6.92
C GLU A 97 21.13 -2.15 -5.82
N ILE A 98 19.83 -2.45 -6.08
CA ILE A 98 18.99 -3.17 -5.14
C ILE A 98 19.17 -4.69 -5.27
N TYR A 99 19.26 -5.20 -6.50
CA TYR A 99 19.45 -6.61 -6.81
C TYR A 99 20.75 -6.79 -7.63
N PRO A 100 21.91 -6.90 -6.98
CA PRO A 100 23.17 -7.13 -7.68
C PRO A 100 23.18 -8.50 -8.38
N THR A 101 24.09 -8.68 -9.32
CA THR A 101 24.31 -9.97 -9.97
C THR A 101 24.46 -11.09 -8.94
N ALA A 102 23.79 -12.21 -9.15
CA ALA A 102 23.75 -13.37 -8.25
C ALA A 102 23.03 -13.13 -6.90
N PHE A 103 22.11 -12.15 -6.82
CA PHE A 103 21.24 -11.99 -5.65
C PHE A 103 20.40 -13.26 -5.41
N GLN A 104 20.42 -13.80 -4.18
CA GLN A 104 19.81 -15.08 -3.83
C GLN A 104 18.88 -15.05 -2.61
N THR A 105 18.95 -13.99 -1.79
CA THR A 105 18.23 -13.92 -0.52
C THR A 105 16.84 -13.33 -0.69
N HIS A 106 15.81 -14.07 -0.26
CA HIS A 106 14.42 -13.63 -0.32
C HIS A 106 13.76 -13.75 1.05
N ILE A 107 12.76 -12.91 1.31
CA ILE A 107 11.86 -13.05 2.45
C ILE A 107 10.57 -13.68 1.96
N GLU A 108 10.23 -14.84 2.52
CA GLU A 108 8.97 -15.54 2.23
C GLU A 108 7.97 -15.26 3.35
N PRO A 109 6.97 -14.40 3.12
CA PRO A 109 5.90 -14.21 4.11
C PRO A 109 5.01 -15.46 4.16
N GLY A 110 4.49 -15.76 5.37
CA GLY A 110 3.62 -16.91 5.59
C GLY A 110 2.17 -16.68 5.14
N ARG A 111 1.22 -17.31 5.83
CA ARG A 111 -0.21 -17.36 5.48
C ARG A 111 -0.85 -16.03 5.12
N MET A 112 -0.41 -14.92 5.71
CA MET A 112 -0.92 -13.58 5.39
C MET A 112 -0.71 -13.17 3.92
N ALA A 113 0.15 -13.88 3.20
CA ALA A 113 0.44 -13.66 1.78
C ALA A 113 -0.27 -14.64 0.84
N GLU A 114 -1.11 -15.54 1.36
CA GLU A 114 -1.72 -16.63 0.58
C GLU A 114 -3.17 -16.35 0.16
N ASN A 115 -3.86 -15.41 0.83
CA ASN A 115 -5.24 -15.01 0.54
C ASN A 115 -5.30 -13.66 -0.21
N LEU A 116 -6.50 -13.15 -0.47
CA LEU A 116 -6.74 -11.86 -1.14
C LEU A 116 -5.86 -11.69 -2.39
N CYS A 117 -5.06 -10.60 -2.46
CA CYS A 117 -4.11 -10.39 -3.56
C CYS A 117 -3.12 -11.55 -3.73
N GLY A 118 -2.68 -12.18 -2.64
CA GLY A 118 -1.70 -13.26 -2.69
C GLY A 118 -2.19 -14.50 -3.41
N ALA A 119 -3.46 -14.86 -3.26
CA ALA A 119 -4.09 -15.98 -3.97
C ALA A 119 -4.08 -15.81 -5.50
N PHE A 120 -4.12 -14.55 -5.97
CA PHE A 120 -4.20 -14.22 -7.40
C PHE A 120 -2.87 -13.73 -8.00
N ARG A 121 -1.88 -13.46 -7.15
CA ARG A 121 -0.56 -12.94 -7.55
C ARG A 121 0.56 -13.74 -6.88
N PRO A 122 0.80 -14.99 -7.29
CA PRO A 122 1.84 -15.83 -6.68
C PRO A 122 3.21 -15.14 -6.69
N GLY A 123 3.91 -15.13 -5.56
CA GLY A 123 5.22 -14.49 -5.40
C GLY A 123 5.21 -12.98 -5.20
N HIS A 124 4.07 -12.31 -5.37
CA HIS A 124 3.97 -10.85 -5.20
C HIS A 124 4.48 -10.38 -3.84
N PHE A 125 3.96 -10.94 -2.75
CA PHE A 125 4.36 -10.54 -1.40
C PHE A 125 5.77 -10.99 -1.01
N ARG A 126 6.31 -12.05 -1.61
CA ARG A 126 7.73 -12.38 -1.53
C ARG A 126 8.58 -11.23 -2.10
N GLY A 127 8.21 -10.71 -3.27
CA GLY A 127 8.87 -9.56 -3.88
C GLY A 127 8.76 -8.30 -3.02
N VAL A 128 7.55 -8.00 -2.50
CA VAL A 128 7.29 -6.84 -1.64
C VAL A 128 8.06 -6.94 -0.32
N ALA A 129 7.96 -8.05 0.39
CA ALA A 129 8.65 -8.24 1.67
C ALA A 129 10.17 -8.13 1.50
N THR A 130 10.72 -8.74 0.45
CA THR A 130 12.15 -8.69 0.16
C THR A 130 12.64 -7.27 -0.10
N VAL A 131 11.98 -6.50 -0.98
CA VAL A 131 12.42 -5.13 -1.29
C VAL A 131 12.25 -4.19 -0.10
N VAL A 132 11.14 -4.31 0.65
CA VAL A 132 10.91 -3.45 1.82
C VAL A 132 11.91 -3.74 2.94
N ALA A 133 12.23 -5.01 3.21
CA ALA A 133 13.27 -5.36 4.18
C ALA A 133 14.65 -4.83 3.76
N LYS A 134 14.99 -4.92 2.46
CA LYS A 134 16.21 -4.28 1.93
C LYS A 134 16.19 -2.78 2.17
N PHE A 135 15.11 -2.09 1.86
CA PHE A 135 14.98 -0.66 2.11
C PHE A 135 15.08 -0.32 3.61
N PHE A 136 14.47 -1.11 4.50
CA PHE A 136 14.62 -0.90 5.94
C PHE A 136 16.08 -1.05 6.39
N SER A 137 16.80 -2.02 5.83
CA SER A 137 18.24 -2.20 6.07
C SER A 137 19.09 -1.07 5.47
N ILE A 138 18.70 -0.50 4.33
CA ILE A 138 19.42 0.55 3.62
C ILE A 138 19.19 1.91 4.28
N VAL A 139 17.92 2.27 4.45
CA VAL A 139 17.46 3.56 4.98
C VAL A 139 17.55 3.60 6.50
N GLN A 140 17.36 2.49 7.19
CA GLN A 140 17.25 2.37 8.66
C GLN A 140 16.31 3.44 9.24
N PRO A 141 15.04 3.47 8.83
CA PRO A 141 14.11 4.51 9.27
C PRO A 141 13.59 4.22 10.67
N ASP A 142 13.25 5.29 11.42
CA ASP A 142 12.48 5.18 12.68
C ASP A 142 11.00 4.94 12.39
N LEU A 143 10.46 5.63 11.36
CA LEU A 143 9.09 5.48 10.90
C LEU A 143 9.05 5.18 9.40
N ALA A 144 8.22 4.21 8.99
CA ALA A 144 7.96 3.93 7.58
C ALA A 144 6.46 4.07 7.29
N PHE A 145 6.11 4.82 6.23
CA PHE A 145 4.74 5.22 5.94
C PHE A 145 4.19 4.47 4.74
N PHE A 146 3.03 3.85 4.91
CA PHE A 146 2.33 3.06 3.88
C PHE A 146 0.85 3.46 3.81
N GLY A 147 0.27 3.40 2.61
CA GLY A 147 -1.14 3.69 2.41
C GLY A 147 -2.05 2.53 2.80
N GLN A 148 -3.15 2.81 3.52
CA GLN A 148 -4.17 1.82 3.87
C GLN A 148 -4.78 1.15 2.63
N LYS A 149 -4.80 1.83 1.48
CA LYS A 149 -5.33 1.28 0.23
C LYS A 149 -4.73 -0.09 -0.09
N ASP A 150 -3.44 -0.29 0.15
CA ASP A 150 -2.74 -1.55 -0.02
C ASP A 150 -2.74 -2.33 1.30
N PHE A 151 -3.95 -2.62 1.82
CA PHE A 151 -4.18 -3.13 3.16
C PHE A 151 -3.38 -4.40 3.48
N GLN A 152 -3.48 -5.42 2.61
CA GLN A 152 -2.74 -6.66 2.80
C GLN A 152 -1.23 -6.43 2.79
N GLN A 153 -0.73 -5.54 1.94
CA GLN A 153 0.68 -5.15 1.92
C GLN A 153 1.11 -4.57 3.28
N THR A 154 0.31 -3.66 3.84
CA THR A 154 0.64 -3.06 5.15
C THR A 154 0.64 -4.08 6.27
N ALA A 155 -0.29 -5.03 6.25
CA ALA A 155 -0.35 -6.11 7.23
C ALA A 155 0.87 -7.05 7.14
N VAL A 156 1.25 -7.47 5.92
CA VAL A 156 2.44 -8.29 5.66
C VAL A 156 3.71 -7.57 6.11
N ILE A 157 3.87 -6.27 5.80
CA ILE A 157 5.05 -5.49 6.18
C ILE A 157 5.14 -5.31 7.70
N ARG A 158 4.03 -5.03 8.37
CA ARG A 158 3.99 -4.95 9.84
C ARG A 158 4.37 -6.28 10.48
N ARG A 159 3.86 -7.37 9.95
CA ARG A 159 4.19 -8.72 10.42
C ARG A 159 5.67 -9.02 10.22
N MET A 160 6.21 -8.76 9.04
CA MET A 160 7.64 -8.89 8.73
C MET A 160 8.52 -8.09 9.69
N ALA A 161 8.19 -6.80 9.91
CA ALA A 161 8.97 -5.96 10.80
C ALA A 161 8.99 -6.50 12.24
N ARG A 162 7.85 -6.98 12.74
CA ARG A 162 7.73 -7.61 14.06
C ARG A 162 8.52 -8.90 14.15
N ASP A 163 8.32 -9.83 13.21
CA ASP A 163 8.92 -11.16 13.23
C ASP A 163 10.44 -11.13 13.07
N LEU A 164 10.96 -10.15 12.32
CA LEU A 164 12.39 -9.94 12.12
C LEU A 164 13.01 -8.96 13.14
N ASN A 165 12.24 -8.49 14.12
CA ASN A 165 12.68 -7.52 15.13
C ASN A 165 13.33 -6.26 14.50
N LEU A 166 12.79 -5.79 13.37
CA LEU A 166 13.29 -4.59 12.73
C LEU A 166 12.90 -3.36 13.56
N PRO A 167 13.85 -2.45 13.89
CA PRO A 167 13.61 -1.29 14.73
C PRO A 167 12.93 -0.16 13.95
N VAL A 168 11.74 -0.44 13.39
CA VAL A 168 10.97 0.51 12.59
C VAL A 168 9.49 0.43 12.94
N ASP A 169 8.86 1.58 13.18
CA ASP A 169 7.42 1.66 13.34
C ASP A 169 6.74 1.87 11.98
N VAL A 170 5.83 0.97 11.62
CA VAL A 170 5.06 1.02 10.36
C VAL A 170 3.78 1.83 10.59
N VAL A 171 3.73 3.02 10.03
CA VAL A 171 2.59 3.94 10.07
C VAL A 171 1.70 3.72 8.86
N VAL A 172 0.41 3.46 9.10
CA VAL A 172 -0.58 3.36 8.03
C VAL A 172 -1.35 4.67 7.92
N VAL A 173 -1.34 5.26 6.73
CA VAL A 173 -2.06 6.51 6.43
C VAL A 173 -3.37 6.15 5.72
N PRO A 174 -4.50 6.75 6.10
CA PRO A 174 -5.80 6.47 5.48
C PRO A 174 -5.79 6.65 3.96
N THR A 175 -6.64 5.89 3.28
CA THR A 175 -6.80 5.98 1.82
C THR A 175 -7.25 7.38 1.40
N VAL A 176 -6.46 8.03 0.55
CA VAL A 176 -6.85 9.29 -0.09
C VAL A 176 -7.69 8.96 -1.32
N ARG A 177 -8.77 9.72 -1.50
CA ARG A 177 -9.72 9.52 -2.60
C ARG A 177 -9.77 10.76 -3.49
N ASP A 178 -10.08 10.54 -4.76
CA ASP A 178 -10.46 11.61 -5.67
C ASP A 178 -11.81 12.22 -5.24
N ALA A 179 -12.17 13.38 -5.79
CA ALA A 179 -13.40 14.10 -5.45
C ALA A 179 -14.69 13.28 -5.70
N ASP A 180 -14.62 12.31 -6.62
CA ASP A 180 -15.72 11.37 -6.92
C ASP A 180 -15.77 10.15 -6.00
N GLY A 181 -14.81 10.03 -5.07
CA GLY A 181 -14.74 8.95 -4.09
C GLY A 181 -13.85 7.77 -4.50
N LEU A 182 -13.34 7.72 -5.73
CA LEU A 182 -12.44 6.66 -6.17
C LEU A 182 -11.12 6.72 -5.37
N ALA A 183 -10.65 5.57 -4.88
CA ALA A 183 -9.33 5.50 -4.23
C ALA A 183 -8.23 5.89 -5.23
N MET A 184 -7.36 6.84 -4.84
CA MET A 184 -6.27 7.27 -5.70
C MET A 184 -5.31 6.12 -6.01
N SER A 185 -4.97 5.98 -7.30
CA SER A 185 -4.06 4.95 -7.81
C SER A 185 -3.34 5.45 -9.05
N SER A 186 -2.06 5.09 -9.19
CA SER A 186 -1.31 5.33 -10.44
C SER A 186 -1.97 4.66 -11.65
N ARG A 187 -2.76 3.60 -11.43
CA ARG A 187 -3.49 2.89 -12.48
C ARG A 187 -4.79 3.58 -12.91
N ASN A 188 -5.26 4.59 -12.18
CA ASN A 188 -6.47 5.34 -12.58
C ASN A 188 -6.31 6.06 -13.93
N ILE A 189 -5.07 6.30 -14.39
CA ILE A 189 -4.78 6.88 -15.71
C ILE A 189 -5.25 6.00 -16.88
N TYR A 190 -5.39 4.70 -16.65
CA TYR A 190 -5.85 3.75 -17.68
C TYR A 190 -7.37 3.72 -17.84
N LEU A 191 -8.11 4.42 -16.97
CA LEU A 191 -9.57 4.47 -17.00
C LEU A 191 -10.03 5.60 -17.93
N ASP A 192 -10.77 5.27 -18.97
CA ASP A 192 -11.55 6.26 -19.70
C ASP A 192 -12.72 6.77 -18.84
N PRO A 193 -13.41 7.84 -19.25
CA PRO A 193 -14.49 8.43 -18.46
C PRO A 193 -15.63 7.47 -18.12
N GLU A 194 -16.01 6.57 -19.03
CA GLU A 194 -17.08 5.61 -18.82
C GLU A 194 -16.64 4.52 -17.83
N THR A 195 -15.46 3.96 -18.04
CA THR A 195 -14.85 2.95 -17.16
C THR A 195 -14.61 3.51 -15.77
N ARG A 196 -14.22 4.79 -15.66
CA ARG A 196 -14.05 5.47 -14.38
C ARG A 196 -15.36 5.57 -13.59
N ILE A 197 -16.48 5.89 -14.26
CA ILE A 197 -17.79 5.91 -13.61
C ILE A 197 -18.13 4.52 -13.04
N ARG A 198 -17.90 3.46 -13.80
CA ARG A 198 -18.12 2.09 -13.32
C ARG A 198 -17.22 1.73 -12.15
N ALA A 199 -15.97 2.19 -12.13
CA ALA A 199 -15.02 1.96 -11.06
C ALA A 199 -15.47 2.51 -9.70
N LEU A 200 -16.33 3.54 -9.68
CA LEU A 200 -16.92 4.08 -8.45
C LEU A 200 -17.72 3.05 -7.66
N GLY A 201 -18.21 2.00 -8.33
CA GLY A 201 -18.88 0.88 -7.66
C GLY A 201 -18.04 0.25 -6.54
N LEU A 202 -16.70 0.27 -6.65
CA LEU A 202 -15.79 -0.20 -5.59
C LEU A 202 -15.98 0.60 -4.30
N SER A 203 -15.78 1.91 -4.36
CA SER A 203 -15.90 2.77 -3.18
C SER A 203 -17.34 2.87 -2.68
N GLN A 204 -18.32 2.91 -3.56
CA GLN A 204 -19.75 2.95 -3.21
C GLN A 204 -20.17 1.69 -2.45
N GLY A 205 -19.75 0.50 -2.91
CA GLY A 205 -20.03 -0.75 -2.23
C GLY A 205 -19.39 -0.83 -0.84
N LEU A 206 -18.13 -0.44 -0.71
CA LEU A 206 -17.46 -0.39 0.59
C LEU A 206 -18.13 0.59 1.55
N GLN A 207 -18.54 1.77 1.07
CA GLN A 207 -19.23 2.76 1.91
C GLN A 207 -20.64 2.31 2.29
N ALA A 208 -21.37 1.61 1.41
CA ALA A 208 -22.68 1.03 1.71
C ALA A 208 -22.58 -0.01 2.84
N ALA A 209 -21.60 -0.92 2.76
CA ALA A 209 -21.36 -1.90 3.81
C ALA A 209 -20.92 -1.22 5.14
N LYS A 210 -20.09 -0.19 5.07
CA LYS A 210 -19.70 0.58 6.25
C LYS A 210 -20.89 1.26 6.91
N ALA A 211 -21.77 1.89 6.13
CA ALA A 211 -23.00 2.51 6.64
C ALA A 211 -23.95 1.48 7.28
N ALA A 212 -24.12 0.30 6.67
CA ALA A 212 -24.90 -0.78 7.25
C ALA A 212 -24.32 -1.26 8.59
N PHE A 213 -22.99 -1.42 8.66
CA PHE A 213 -22.29 -1.79 9.88
C PHE A 213 -22.44 -0.72 10.98
N GLU A 214 -22.30 0.56 10.65
CA GLU A 214 -22.53 1.67 11.59
C GLU A 214 -24.00 1.76 12.02
N GLY A 215 -24.92 1.31 11.16
CA GLY A 215 -26.35 1.14 11.45
C GLY A 215 -26.70 -0.08 12.32
N GLY A 216 -25.70 -0.89 12.70
CA GLY A 216 -25.89 -2.04 13.60
C GLY A 216 -25.83 -3.42 12.94
N GLU A 217 -25.68 -3.50 11.60
CA GLU A 217 -25.49 -4.82 10.94
C GLU A 217 -24.14 -5.43 11.36
N ARG A 218 -24.14 -6.72 11.67
CA ARG A 218 -22.95 -7.48 12.08
C ARG A 218 -22.74 -8.75 11.28
N SER A 219 -23.76 -9.21 10.52
CA SER A 219 -23.64 -10.40 9.70
C SER A 219 -22.64 -10.17 8.55
N THR A 220 -21.62 -11.02 8.48
CA THR A 220 -20.65 -10.97 7.37
C THR A 220 -21.31 -11.15 6.02
N GLU A 221 -22.31 -12.03 5.92
CA GLU A 221 -23.07 -12.30 4.70
C GLU A 221 -23.84 -11.06 4.24
N CYS A 222 -24.63 -10.46 5.15
CA CYS A 222 -25.38 -9.24 4.85
C CYS A 222 -24.48 -8.08 4.42
N LEU A 223 -23.35 -7.87 5.12
CA LEU A 223 -22.40 -6.82 4.78
C LEU A 223 -21.79 -7.02 3.40
N LEU A 224 -21.43 -8.26 3.04
CA LEU A 224 -20.92 -8.61 1.71
C LEU A 224 -21.97 -8.39 0.62
N ASP A 225 -23.22 -8.74 0.85
CA ASP A 225 -24.32 -8.56 -0.11
C ASP A 225 -24.64 -7.08 -0.34
N VAL A 226 -24.66 -6.28 0.73
CA VAL A 226 -24.79 -4.82 0.64
C VAL A 226 -23.64 -4.22 -0.20
N ALA A 227 -22.41 -4.68 0.02
CA ALA A 227 -21.25 -4.20 -0.75
C ALA A 227 -21.33 -4.59 -2.23
N ARG A 228 -21.84 -5.78 -2.57
CA ARG A 228 -21.93 -6.28 -3.96
C ARG A 228 -22.88 -5.47 -4.83
N THR A 229 -23.94 -4.92 -4.27
CA THR A 229 -24.97 -4.23 -5.06
C THR A 229 -24.42 -3.11 -5.94
N PRO A 230 -23.66 -2.11 -5.44
CA PRO A 230 -23.04 -1.10 -6.30
C PRO A 230 -21.93 -1.65 -7.21
N MET A 231 -21.33 -2.79 -6.87
CA MET A 231 -20.25 -3.42 -7.63
C MET A 231 -20.73 -4.20 -8.87
N ALA A 232 -22.03 -4.29 -9.11
CA ALA A 232 -22.61 -4.95 -10.28
C ALA A 232 -22.20 -4.29 -11.62
N SER A 233 -21.72 -3.04 -11.59
CA SER A 233 -21.20 -2.32 -12.76
C SER A 233 -19.76 -2.68 -13.14
N LEU A 234 -19.04 -3.44 -12.30
CA LEU A 234 -17.66 -3.85 -12.54
C LEU A 234 -17.60 -4.99 -13.56
N ASP A 235 -16.56 -5.03 -14.38
CA ASP A 235 -16.44 -6.07 -15.42
C ASP A 235 -16.18 -7.46 -14.83
N SER A 236 -15.34 -7.53 -13.78
CA SER A 236 -15.07 -8.76 -13.06
C SER A 236 -14.66 -8.49 -11.63
N LEU A 237 -15.40 -9.04 -10.69
CA LEU A 237 -15.06 -9.03 -9.27
C LEU A 237 -14.12 -10.21 -8.98
N GLN A 238 -12.86 -9.91 -8.65
CA GLN A 238 -11.85 -10.95 -8.36
C GLN A 238 -12.04 -11.51 -6.94
N TYR A 239 -12.22 -10.64 -5.96
CA TYR A 239 -12.63 -10.98 -4.60
C TYR A 239 -13.37 -9.83 -3.93
N LEU A 240 -14.21 -10.17 -2.99
CA LEU A 240 -14.83 -9.28 -2.00
C LEU A 240 -14.91 -10.09 -0.71
N GLU A 241 -14.07 -9.76 0.26
CA GLU A 241 -13.88 -10.58 1.45
C GLU A 241 -13.78 -9.71 2.71
N LEU A 242 -14.38 -10.21 3.80
CA LEU A 242 -14.17 -9.72 5.15
C LEU A 242 -13.09 -10.57 5.82
N VAL A 243 -12.02 -9.91 6.25
CA VAL A 243 -10.90 -10.55 6.92
C VAL A 243 -10.60 -9.89 8.26
N ASP A 244 -10.09 -10.64 9.21
CA ASP A 244 -9.55 -10.11 10.44
C ASP A 244 -8.42 -9.08 10.12
N ALA A 245 -8.49 -7.90 10.73
CA ALA A 245 -7.56 -6.81 10.39
C ALA A 245 -6.10 -7.06 10.82
N GLN A 246 -5.86 -8.04 11.70
CA GLN A 246 -4.52 -8.35 12.21
C GLN A 246 -3.92 -9.61 11.57
N THR A 247 -4.74 -10.64 11.35
CA THR A 247 -4.30 -11.96 10.87
C THR A 247 -4.55 -12.18 9.39
N LEU A 248 -5.45 -11.39 8.79
CA LEU A 248 -5.99 -11.54 7.44
C LEU A 248 -6.77 -12.84 7.22
N GLU A 249 -7.08 -13.58 8.27
CA GLU A 249 -7.93 -14.77 8.18
C GLU A 249 -9.36 -14.37 7.80
N PRO A 250 -10.00 -15.08 6.84
CA PRO A 250 -11.38 -14.81 6.48
C PRO A 250 -12.31 -14.91 7.68
N LEU A 251 -13.23 -13.94 7.83
CA LEU A 251 -14.22 -13.93 8.88
C LEU A 251 -15.56 -14.48 8.35
N GLN A 252 -16.18 -15.33 9.14
CA GLN A 252 -17.53 -15.83 8.91
C GLN A 252 -18.42 -15.56 10.14
N GLY A 253 -19.73 -15.42 9.93
CA GLY A 253 -20.70 -15.21 11.01
C GLY A 253 -20.86 -13.74 11.39
N GLN A 254 -20.41 -13.33 12.57
CA GLN A 254 -20.62 -12.00 13.11
C GLN A 254 -19.31 -11.20 13.20
N VAL A 255 -19.39 -9.91 12.91
CA VAL A 255 -18.27 -8.97 13.08
C VAL A 255 -18.20 -8.54 14.55
N ASP A 256 -17.35 -9.19 15.32
CA ASP A 256 -17.13 -8.98 16.75
C ASP A 256 -15.83 -8.24 17.08
N ARG A 257 -14.97 -8.00 16.09
CA ARG A 257 -13.67 -7.34 16.19
C ARG A 257 -13.39 -6.48 14.97
N THR A 258 -12.29 -5.72 14.98
CA THR A 258 -11.90 -4.95 13.80
C THR A 258 -11.57 -5.87 12.63
N VAL A 259 -12.27 -5.67 11.53
CA VAL A 259 -12.11 -6.39 10.27
C VAL A 259 -11.85 -5.42 9.13
N ALA A 260 -11.25 -5.92 8.05
CA ALA A 260 -11.14 -5.22 6.79
C ALA A 260 -12.07 -5.86 5.75
N LEU A 261 -12.95 -5.05 5.16
CA LEU A 261 -13.66 -5.42 3.94
C LEU A 261 -12.77 -5.02 2.76
N CYS A 262 -12.23 -6.03 2.08
CA CYS A 262 -11.28 -5.87 0.99
C CYS A 262 -11.90 -6.27 -0.35
N VAL A 263 -11.61 -5.51 -1.40
CA VAL A 263 -12.09 -5.78 -2.75
C VAL A 263 -10.97 -5.65 -3.77
N ALA A 264 -11.00 -6.54 -4.78
CA ALA A 264 -10.28 -6.36 -6.03
C ALA A 264 -11.19 -6.68 -7.21
N ALA A 265 -11.10 -5.85 -8.24
CA ALA A 265 -11.90 -6.02 -9.45
C ALA A 265 -11.11 -5.58 -10.68
N TYR A 266 -11.57 -6.03 -11.83
CA TYR A 266 -11.08 -5.59 -13.13
C TYR A 266 -12.11 -4.69 -13.81
N LEU A 267 -11.58 -3.68 -14.49
CA LEU A 267 -12.29 -2.84 -15.44
C LEU A 267 -11.46 -2.86 -16.73
N GLY A 268 -11.92 -3.62 -17.71
CA GLY A 268 -11.08 -4.03 -18.85
C GLY A 268 -9.86 -4.79 -18.35
N ALA A 269 -8.68 -4.32 -18.74
CA ALA A 269 -7.39 -4.87 -18.29
C ALA A 269 -6.91 -4.27 -16.95
N THR A 270 -7.54 -3.21 -16.44
CA THR A 270 -7.08 -2.48 -15.26
C THR A 270 -7.60 -3.14 -13.99
N ARG A 271 -6.69 -3.67 -13.17
CA ARG A 271 -6.98 -4.21 -11.85
C ARG A 271 -6.94 -3.09 -10.80
N LEU A 272 -8.06 -2.90 -10.10
CA LEU A 272 -8.18 -1.96 -8.99
C LEU A 272 -8.43 -2.68 -7.68
N ILE A 273 -7.97 -2.09 -6.58
CA ILE A 273 -8.21 -2.55 -5.21
C ILE A 273 -8.67 -1.40 -4.33
N ASP A 274 -9.47 -1.73 -3.34
CA ASP A 274 -9.86 -0.80 -2.28
C ASP A 274 -10.22 -1.58 -1.01
N ASN A 275 -10.40 -0.88 0.11
CA ASN A 275 -10.81 -1.48 1.36
C ASN A 275 -11.43 -0.46 2.32
N VAL A 276 -12.13 -0.98 3.33
CA VAL A 276 -12.60 -0.22 4.47
C VAL A 276 -12.46 -1.03 5.75
N LEU A 277 -12.12 -0.36 6.85
CA LEU A 277 -12.10 -0.97 8.17
C LEU A 277 -13.47 -0.83 8.83
N LEU A 278 -13.96 -1.93 9.41
CA LEU A 278 -15.15 -1.99 10.23
C LEU A 278 -14.72 -2.33 11.67
N THR A 279 -14.89 -1.38 12.59
CA THR A 279 -14.49 -1.54 13.98
C THR A 279 -15.74 -1.47 14.85
N PRO A 280 -16.11 -2.51 15.59
CA PRO A 280 -17.21 -2.45 16.54
C PRO A 280 -16.95 -1.38 17.60
N PRO A 281 -18.00 -0.69 18.11
CA PRO A 281 -17.84 0.22 19.21
C PRO A 281 -17.30 -0.51 20.46
N ALA A 282 -16.45 0.17 21.22
CA ALA A 282 -15.90 -0.37 22.46
C ALA A 282 -17.04 -0.71 23.43
N GLY A 283 -17.17 -1.98 23.82
CA GLY A 283 -18.21 -2.45 24.73
C GLY A 283 -19.42 -3.16 24.07
N ALA A 284 -19.34 -3.50 22.79
CA ALA A 284 -20.37 -4.29 22.08
C ALA A 284 -20.07 -5.80 22.09
N LEU A 285 -19.32 -6.29 23.08
CA LEU A 285 -19.04 -7.71 23.35
C LEU A 285 -19.79 -8.17 24.58
#